data_0e1ed91760b7becd8f822c755d1b011a
#
_entry.id   0e1ed91760b7becd8f822c755d1b011a
#
_cell.length_a   1.000
_cell.length_b   1.000
_cell.length_c   1.000
_cell.angle_alpha   90.00
_cell.angle_beta   90.00
_cell.angle_gamma   90.00
#
_symmetry.space_group_name_H-M   'P 1'
#
loop_
_entity.id
_entity.type
_entity.pdbx_description
1 polymer ?
#
loop_
_entity_poly.entity_id
_entity_poly.type
_entity_poly.pdbx_seq_one_letter_code
_entity_poly.pdbx_strand_id
1 'polypeptide(L)'
;SSAASDVYKRQPFITHLGLVAPLDRINVDTDMIIPKQFLKSIKRTGFGKNLFDELRYLDEGYPGQDCESRPLNMEFSLNNPRYKDASVLLTRKNFGCGSSREHAAWALRDYGFKVIVAPSFADIFYNNCIKNGLLPVTLLDSEIDSLFEQLLKGKELALDIDLPNQTVKALNGIDLKFSFCIDSFYKHCLINGLDEIALTLQDSELIKEFESAHAFKFPWTFGAIK
;
A
#
# COMPACT_ATOMS: atom_id res chain seq x y z
N SER A 1 5.28 15.39 27.04
CA SER A 1 5.00 14.00 26.67
C SER A 1 3.95 13.83 25.56
N SER A 2 3.43 14.90 24.94
CA SER A 2 2.48 14.79 23.83
C SER A 2 3.15 14.46 22.46
N ALA A 3 4.42 14.77 22.31
CA ALA A 3 5.14 14.54 21.05
C ALA A 3 5.42 13.05 20.73
N ALA A 4 5.40 12.16 21.72
CA ALA A 4 5.63 10.74 21.50
C ALA A 4 4.39 10.00 20.98
N SER A 5 3.18 10.51 21.21
CA SER A 5 1.92 9.90 20.77
C SER A 5 1.62 10.18 19.28
N ASP A 6 2.21 11.22 18.70
CA ASP A 6 1.95 11.61 17.31
C ASP A 6 2.85 10.85 16.30
N VAL A 7 3.93 10.24 16.77
CA VAL A 7 4.91 9.52 15.93
C VAL A 7 4.35 8.19 15.40
N TYR A 8 3.34 7.61 16.04
CA TYR A 8 2.80 6.28 15.73
C TYR A 8 1.41 6.29 15.08
N LYS A 9 0.78 7.47 14.93
CA LYS A 9 -0.52 7.54 14.25
C LYS A 9 -0.33 7.73 12.75
N ARG A 10 -0.82 6.76 11.97
CA ARG A 10 -0.98 6.93 10.52
C ARG A 10 -2.04 7.98 10.26
N GLN A 11 -1.97 8.61 9.08
CA GLN A 11 -3.07 9.45 8.64
C GLN A 11 -4.30 8.57 8.36
N PRO A 12 -5.48 8.93 8.90
CA PRO A 12 -6.74 8.28 8.57
C PRO A 12 -6.98 8.26 7.07
N PHE A 13 -7.49 7.14 6.56
CA PHE A 13 -7.95 7.03 5.19
C PHE A 13 -9.47 7.05 5.17
N ILE A 14 -10.07 8.13 4.68
CA ILE A 14 -11.52 8.28 4.58
C ILE A 14 -11.94 8.24 3.12
N THR A 15 -11.50 9.20 2.35
CA THR A 15 -11.74 9.31 0.91
C THR A 15 -10.42 9.61 0.20
N HIS A 16 -10.33 9.21 -1.05
CA HIS A 16 -9.16 9.52 -1.86
C HIS A 16 -9.57 9.77 -3.31
N LEU A 17 -9.23 10.96 -3.78
CA LEU A 17 -9.32 11.32 -5.18
C LEU A 17 -7.93 11.23 -5.81
N GLY A 18 -7.77 10.38 -6.81
CA GLY A 18 -6.46 10.16 -7.41
C GLY A 18 -6.50 9.83 -8.89
N LEU A 19 -5.46 10.28 -9.60
CA LEU A 19 -5.17 9.88 -10.97
C LEU A 19 -4.75 8.41 -10.99
N VAL A 20 -5.20 7.68 -12.02
CA VAL A 20 -4.94 6.26 -12.20
C VAL A 20 -3.76 6.04 -13.12
N ALA A 21 -2.77 5.28 -12.65
CA ALA A 21 -1.71 4.72 -13.49
C ALA A 21 -2.01 3.24 -13.80
N PRO A 22 -1.98 2.83 -15.08
CA PRO A 22 -2.20 1.44 -15.46
C PRO A 22 -0.92 0.60 -15.33
N LEU A 23 -1.09 -0.61 -14.81
CA LEU A 23 -0.12 -1.70 -14.90
C LEU A 23 -0.86 -2.95 -15.41
N ASP A 24 -0.99 -3.07 -16.72
CA ASP A 24 -1.77 -4.15 -17.36
C ASP A 24 -0.99 -5.47 -17.33
N ARG A 25 -0.82 -6.02 -16.13
CA ARG A 25 -0.09 -7.27 -15.87
C ARG A 25 -0.78 -8.12 -14.84
N ILE A 26 -0.85 -9.42 -15.09
CA ILE A 26 -1.22 -10.46 -14.12
C ILE A 26 0.02 -10.95 -13.36
N ASN A 27 -0.18 -11.53 -12.18
CA ASN A 27 0.87 -12.19 -11.41
C ASN A 27 2.09 -11.30 -11.15
N VAL A 28 1.86 -10.02 -10.84
CA VAL A 28 2.93 -9.11 -10.43
C VAL A 28 3.42 -9.54 -9.06
N ASP A 29 4.62 -10.10 -9.01
CA ASP A 29 5.21 -10.59 -7.78
C ASP A 29 5.97 -9.50 -7.01
N THR A 30 6.33 -9.80 -5.78
CA THR A 30 7.02 -8.86 -4.89
C THR A 30 8.45 -8.56 -5.33
N ASP A 31 9.11 -9.44 -6.11
CA ASP A 31 10.42 -9.16 -6.69
C ASP A 31 10.30 -8.18 -7.86
N MET A 32 9.24 -8.28 -8.65
CA MET A 32 8.93 -7.29 -9.70
C MET A 32 8.59 -5.92 -9.09
N ILE A 33 7.85 -5.89 -7.97
CA ILE A 33 7.52 -4.63 -7.27
C ILE A 33 8.78 -3.97 -6.71
N ILE A 34 9.61 -4.72 -6.02
CA ILE A 34 10.89 -4.26 -5.44
C ILE A 34 11.93 -5.40 -5.48
N PRO A 35 12.94 -5.32 -6.38
CA PRO A 35 13.96 -6.35 -6.50
C PRO A 35 14.77 -6.56 -5.22
N LYS A 36 15.17 -7.82 -4.99
CA LYS A 36 15.83 -8.30 -3.77
C LYS A 36 17.09 -7.51 -3.38
N GLN A 37 17.85 -7.00 -4.35
CA GLN A 37 19.09 -6.24 -4.08
C GLN A 37 18.83 -4.98 -3.25
N PHE A 38 17.64 -4.39 -3.32
CA PHE A 38 17.28 -3.17 -2.59
C PHE A 38 16.78 -3.42 -1.15
N LEU A 39 16.57 -4.67 -0.74
CA LEU A 39 15.99 -5.01 0.55
C LEU A 39 16.96 -4.91 1.74
N LYS A 40 18.22 -4.56 1.51
CA LYS A 40 19.25 -4.46 2.55
C LYS A 40 19.13 -3.22 3.44
N SER A 41 18.23 -2.29 3.13
CA SER A 41 18.05 -1.08 3.91
C SER A 41 17.25 -1.35 5.18
N ILE A 42 17.71 -0.80 6.32
CA ILE A 42 16.99 -0.82 7.60
C ILE A 42 15.89 0.25 7.64
N LYS A 43 15.93 1.23 6.76
CA LYS A 43 14.95 2.32 6.68
C LYS A 43 13.67 1.81 6.02
N ARG A 44 12.53 2.36 6.43
CA ARG A 44 11.22 2.07 5.82
C ARG A 44 10.84 3.02 4.67
N THR A 45 11.74 3.93 4.30
CA THR A 45 11.54 4.95 3.26
C THR A 45 12.73 4.98 2.31
N GLY A 46 12.54 5.57 1.12
CA GLY A 46 13.56 5.65 0.06
C GLY A 46 13.47 4.52 -0.96
N PHE A 47 12.43 3.68 -0.89
CA PHE A 47 12.21 2.57 -1.83
C PHE A 47 11.45 2.97 -3.10
N GLY A 48 10.72 4.08 -3.07
CA GLY A 48 9.89 4.54 -4.19
C GLY A 48 10.66 4.73 -5.49
N LYS A 49 11.91 5.19 -5.41
CA LYS A 49 12.77 5.33 -6.58
C LYS A 49 13.13 4.00 -7.26
N ASN A 50 13.09 2.90 -6.52
CA ASN A 50 13.35 1.55 -7.01
C ASN A 50 12.07 0.72 -7.21
N LEU A 51 10.89 1.35 -7.10
CA LEU A 51 9.63 0.70 -7.43
C LEU A 51 9.63 0.24 -8.88
N PHE A 52 9.31 -1.02 -9.14
CA PHE A 52 9.33 -1.64 -10.47
C PHE A 52 10.67 -1.40 -11.22
N ASP A 53 11.79 -1.48 -10.53
CA ASP A 53 13.11 -1.13 -11.05
C ASP A 53 13.40 -1.79 -12.41
N GLU A 54 13.21 -3.11 -12.51
CA GLU A 54 13.45 -3.87 -13.75
C GLU A 54 12.53 -3.51 -14.93
N LEU A 55 11.39 -2.86 -14.64
CA LEU A 55 10.46 -2.41 -15.67
C LEU A 55 10.66 -0.94 -16.02
N ARG A 56 11.06 -0.12 -15.04
CA ARG A 56 11.22 1.33 -15.19
C ARG A 56 12.52 1.75 -15.85
N TYR A 57 13.58 0.96 -15.68
CA TYR A 57 14.91 1.30 -16.18
C TYR A 57 15.39 0.29 -17.21
N LEU A 58 16.26 0.72 -18.10
CA LEU A 58 16.88 -0.12 -19.13
C LEU A 58 18.18 -0.79 -18.68
N ASP A 59 18.72 -0.35 -17.54
CA ASP A 59 19.91 -0.88 -16.90
C ASP A 59 19.56 -1.62 -15.61
N GLU A 60 20.44 -2.50 -15.14
CA GLU A 60 20.26 -3.18 -13.86
C GLU A 60 20.58 -2.22 -12.71
N GLY A 61 19.63 -2.11 -11.74
CA GLY A 61 19.80 -1.26 -10.57
C GLY A 61 20.61 -1.90 -9.44
N TYR A 62 21.35 -1.09 -8.72
CA TYR A 62 22.07 -1.50 -7.51
C TYR A 62 21.84 -0.52 -6.34
N PRO A 63 22.02 -0.97 -5.08
CA PRO A 63 21.81 -0.12 -3.91
C PRO A 63 22.73 1.10 -3.91
N GLY A 64 22.15 2.28 -3.70
CA GLY A 64 22.90 3.55 -3.66
C GLY A 64 23.09 4.22 -5.02
N GLN A 65 22.66 3.60 -6.11
CA GLN A 65 22.71 4.21 -7.44
C GLN A 65 21.81 5.45 -7.50
N ASP A 66 22.30 6.48 -8.19
CA ASP A 66 21.48 7.64 -8.52
C ASP A 66 20.48 7.30 -9.62
N CYS A 67 19.20 7.29 -9.24
CA CYS A 67 18.12 6.92 -10.15
C CYS A 67 17.75 8.02 -11.14
N GLU A 68 18.16 9.29 -10.90
CA GLU A 68 17.83 10.40 -11.80
C GLU A 68 18.62 10.35 -13.10
N SER A 69 19.83 9.78 -13.06
CA SER A 69 20.70 9.63 -14.21
C SER A 69 20.50 8.35 -15.01
N ARG A 70 19.62 7.45 -14.57
CA ARG A 70 19.41 6.15 -15.21
C ARG A 70 18.56 6.25 -16.48
N PRO A 71 18.84 5.43 -17.52
CA PRO A 71 18.04 5.39 -18.72
C PRO A 71 16.64 4.80 -18.43
N LEU A 72 15.61 5.62 -18.67
CA LEU A 72 14.22 5.21 -18.44
C LEU A 72 13.69 4.37 -19.59
N ASN A 73 12.97 3.32 -19.27
CA ASN A 73 12.15 2.58 -20.22
C ASN A 73 10.86 3.36 -20.49
N MET A 74 10.79 4.08 -21.58
CA MET A 74 9.65 4.93 -21.94
C MET A 74 8.40 4.13 -22.38
N GLU A 75 8.51 2.83 -22.60
CA GLU A 75 7.36 1.96 -22.87
C GLU A 75 6.62 1.58 -21.58
N PHE A 76 7.27 1.73 -20.43
CA PHE A 76 6.64 1.42 -19.15
C PHE A 76 5.73 2.57 -18.70
N SER A 77 4.48 2.25 -18.39
CA SER A 77 3.43 3.24 -18.11
C SER A 77 3.80 4.27 -17.03
N LEU A 78 4.46 3.85 -15.94
CA LEU A 78 4.81 4.76 -14.85
C LEU A 78 5.92 5.76 -15.19
N ASN A 79 6.64 5.55 -16.30
CA ASN A 79 7.61 6.53 -16.80
C ASN A 79 6.98 7.55 -17.76
N ASN A 80 5.73 7.34 -18.15
CA ASN A 80 4.99 8.31 -18.96
C ASN A 80 4.64 9.54 -18.08
N PRO A 81 5.01 10.75 -18.49
CA PRO A 81 4.74 11.98 -17.73
C PRO A 81 3.25 12.17 -17.37
N ARG A 82 2.35 11.60 -18.17
CA ARG A 82 0.90 11.61 -17.91
C ARG A 82 0.52 11.01 -16.56
N TYR A 83 1.29 10.04 -16.05
CA TYR A 83 1.00 9.32 -14.82
C TYR A 83 1.91 9.74 -13.65
N LYS A 84 2.68 10.82 -13.81
CA LYS A 84 3.67 11.27 -12.82
C LYS A 84 3.07 11.48 -11.42
N ASP A 85 1.85 12.04 -11.36
CA ASP A 85 1.16 12.35 -10.10
C ASP A 85 0.08 11.32 -9.75
N ALA A 86 0.12 10.15 -10.38
CA ALA A 86 -0.83 9.09 -10.12
C ALA A 86 -0.67 8.55 -8.70
N SER A 87 -1.79 8.43 -8.00
CA SER A 87 -1.87 7.91 -6.64
C SER A 87 -2.76 6.67 -6.51
N VAL A 88 -3.35 6.23 -7.63
CA VAL A 88 -4.10 4.99 -7.76
C VAL A 88 -3.40 4.10 -8.79
N LEU A 89 -3.03 2.88 -8.41
CA LEU A 89 -2.49 1.88 -9.32
C LEU A 89 -3.61 0.93 -9.74
N LEU A 90 -3.88 0.83 -11.05
CA LEU A 90 -4.82 -0.13 -11.62
C LEU A 90 -4.03 -1.31 -12.22
N THR A 91 -4.32 -2.53 -11.77
CA THR A 91 -3.58 -3.71 -12.18
C THR A 91 -4.49 -4.93 -12.39
N ARG A 92 -3.91 -6.05 -12.80
CA ARG A 92 -4.62 -7.32 -13.02
C ARG A 92 -4.54 -8.23 -11.80
N LYS A 93 -5.13 -9.42 -11.93
CA LYS A 93 -5.25 -10.43 -10.87
C LYS A 93 -3.91 -10.89 -10.29
N ASN A 94 -4.00 -11.36 -9.04
CA ASN A 94 -2.90 -11.96 -8.30
C ASN A 94 -1.72 -11.00 -8.10
N PHE A 95 -2.03 -9.73 -7.74
CA PHE A 95 -1.03 -8.72 -7.48
C PHE A 95 -0.35 -8.94 -6.12
N GLY A 96 0.97 -8.76 -6.08
CA GLY A 96 1.78 -8.94 -4.88
C GLY A 96 2.03 -10.40 -4.52
N CYS A 97 1.95 -11.33 -5.48
CA CYS A 97 2.28 -12.72 -5.28
C CYS A 97 3.77 -12.94 -4.99
N GLY A 98 4.15 -14.18 -4.69
CA GLY A 98 5.55 -14.54 -4.39
C GLY A 98 5.90 -14.39 -2.91
N SER A 99 7.10 -13.94 -2.62
CA SER A 99 7.65 -13.89 -1.26
C SER A 99 6.96 -12.84 -0.39
N SER A 100 6.81 -13.15 0.91
CA SER A 100 6.29 -12.21 1.89
C SER A 100 7.27 -11.05 2.12
N ARG A 101 7.02 -9.90 1.49
CA ARG A 101 7.88 -8.71 1.61
C ARG A 101 7.08 -7.47 1.89
N GLU A 102 7.21 -6.94 3.08
CA GLU A 102 6.59 -5.67 3.46
C GLU A 102 7.18 -4.49 2.66
N HIS A 103 8.42 -4.61 2.20
CA HIS A 103 9.10 -3.63 1.34
C HIS A 103 8.34 -3.33 0.05
N ALA A 104 7.58 -4.28 -0.48
CA ALA A 104 6.75 -4.04 -1.67
C ALA A 104 5.66 -2.99 -1.38
N ALA A 105 5.00 -3.07 -0.23
CA ALA A 105 4.04 -2.07 0.21
C ALA A 105 4.71 -0.71 0.52
N TRP A 106 5.91 -0.73 1.11
CA TRP A 106 6.68 0.49 1.35
C TRP A 106 7.08 1.20 0.06
N ALA A 107 7.55 0.44 -0.94
CA ALA A 107 7.95 0.99 -2.23
C ALA A 107 6.78 1.66 -2.96
N LEU A 108 5.62 1.03 -2.97
CA LEU A 108 4.40 1.58 -3.58
C LEU A 108 3.95 2.86 -2.87
N ARG A 109 3.92 2.85 -1.54
CA ARG A 109 3.53 4.01 -0.74
C ARG A 109 4.54 5.17 -0.90
N ASP A 110 5.81 4.87 -0.88
CA ASP A 110 6.90 5.84 -0.98
C ASP A 110 6.98 6.47 -2.38
N TYR A 111 6.56 5.73 -3.40
CA TYR A 111 6.38 6.26 -4.76
C TYR A 111 5.23 7.25 -4.87
N GLY A 112 4.21 7.15 -4.01
CA GLY A 112 3.06 8.05 -3.96
C GLY A 112 1.70 7.37 -4.07
N PHE A 113 1.64 6.05 -4.31
CA PHE A 113 0.38 5.34 -4.35
C PHE A 113 -0.31 5.33 -2.98
N LYS A 114 -1.64 5.48 -3.00
CA LYS A 114 -2.52 5.40 -1.83
C LYS A 114 -3.51 4.25 -1.96
N VAL A 115 -3.87 3.91 -3.19
CA VAL A 115 -4.84 2.87 -3.51
C VAL A 115 -4.27 1.98 -4.62
N ILE A 116 -4.53 0.68 -4.50
CA ILE A 116 -4.25 -0.30 -5.56
C ILE A 116 -5.57 -0.98 -5.88
N VAL A 117 -5.95 -0.99 -7.16
CA VAL A 117 -7.20 -1.57 -7.64
C VAL A 117 -6.87 -2.78 -8.51
N ALA A 118 -7.36 -3.96 -8.12
CA ALA A 118 -7.08 -5.23 -8.79
C ALA A 118 -8.23 -6.22 -8.62
N PRO A 119 -8.35 -7.26 -9.47
CA PRO A 119 -9.32 -8.33 -9.26
C PRO A 119 -8.99 -9.24 -8.07
N SER A 120 -7.71 -9.39 -7.75
CA SER A 120 -7.26 -10.15 -6.58
C SER A 120 -5.83 -9.79 -6.18
N PHE A 121 -5.53 -10.04 -4.92
CA PHE A 121 -4.22 -9.84 -4.30
C PHE A 121 -3.76 -11.13 -3.63
N ALA A 122 -2.46 -11.29 -3.46
CA ALA A 122 -1.95 -12.30 -2.53
C ALA A 122 -2.24 -11.88 -1.08
N ASP A 123 -2.67 -12.81 -0.23
CA ASP A 123 -3.16 -12.53 1.13
C ASP A 123 -2.13 -11.77 1.99
N ILE A 124 -0.87 -12.20 1.96
CA ILE A 124 0.19 -11.56 2.74
C ILE A 124 0.44 -10.13 2.25
N PHE A 125 0.44 -9.91 0.93
CA PHE A 125 0.61 -8.59 0.35
C PHE A 125 -0.57 -7.67 0.70
N TYR A 126 -1.80 -8.18 0.62
CA TYR A 126 -3.01 -7.46 1.04
C TYR A 126 -2.89 -6.96 2.49
N ASN A 127 -2.51 -7.84 3.40
CA ASN A 127 -2.29 -7.50 4.81
C ASN A 127 -1.18 -6.46 4.98
N ASN A 128 -0.08 -6.59 4.25
CA ASN A 128 1.02 -5.62 4.29
C ASN A 128 0.58 -4.24 3.76
N CYS A 129 -0.30 -4.18 2.75
CA CYS A 129 -0.88 -2.91 2.30
C CYS A 129 -1.67 -2.24 3.42
N ILE A 130 -2.60 -2.96 4.04
CA ILE A 130 -3.41 -2.45 5.16
C ILE A 130 -2.51 -1.96 6.30
N LYS A 131 -1.52 -2.75 6.71
CA LYS A 131 -0.56 -2.39 7.76
C LYS A 131 0.24 -1.14 7.44
N ASN A 132 0.41 -0.81 6.17
CA ASN A 132 1.17 0.36 5.72
C ASN A 132 0.30 1.53 5.25
N GLY A 133 -1.02 1.47 5.44
CA GLY A 133 -1.94 2.54 5.08
C GLY A 133 -2.15 2.71 3.57
N LEU A 134 -1.89 1.65 2.79
CA LEU A 134 -2.35 1.50 1.42
C LEU A 134 -3.71 0.81 1.42
N LEU A 135 -4.63 1.27 0.60
CA LEU A 135 -5.93 0.64 0.43
C LEU A 135 -5.92 -0.30 -0.79
N PRO A 136 -5.90 -1.63 -0.61
CA PRO A 136 -6.14 -2.58 -1.69
C PRO A 136 -7.65 -2.70 -1.91
N VAL A 137 -8.11 -2.38 -3.12
CA VAL A 137 -9.51 -2.45 -3.56
C VAL A 137 -9.66 -3.61 -4.53
N THR A 138 -10.54 -4.55 -4.18
CA THR A 138 -10.88 -5.67 -5.04
C THR A 138 -12.15 -5.36 -5.82
N LEU A 139 -12.08 -5.42 -7.14
CA LEU A 139 -13.20 -5.28 -8.07
C LEU A 139 -13.30 -6.52 -8.97
N LEU A 140 -14.42 -6.72 -9.63
CA LEU A 140 -14.59 -7.81 -10.58
C LEU A 140 -13.69 -7.62 -11.83
N ASP A 141 -13.27 -8.71 -12.47
CA ASP A 141 -12.46 -8.65 -13.70
C ASP A 141 -13.11 -7.74 -14.76
N SER A 142 -14.44 -7.84 -14.96
CA SER A 142 -15.19 -7.02 -15.91
C SER A 142 -15.21 -5.53 -15.55
N GLU A 143 -15.19 -5.20 -14.26
CA GLU A 143 -15.12 -3.81 -13.79
C GLU A 143 -13.72 -3.22 -14.03
N ILE A 144 -12.69 -4.03 -13.79
CA ILE A 144 -11.29 -3.70 -14.11
C ILE A 144 -11.11 -3.48 -15.61
N ASP A 145 -11.67 -4.37 -16.44
CA ASP A 145 -11.62 -4.22 -17.90
C ASP A 145 -12.27 -2.90 -18.35
N SER A 146 -13.42 -2.56 -17.78
CA SER A 146 -14.11 -1.29 -18.07
C SER A 146 -13.25 -0.07 -17.76
N LEU A 147 -12.46 -0.11 -16.68
CA LEU A 147 -11.52 0.95 -16.32
C LEU A 147 -10.33 1.01 -17.29
N PHE A 148 -9.73 -0.12 -17.65
CA PHE A 148 -8.67 -0.19 -18.66
C PHE A 148 -9.12 0.33 -20.01
N GLU A 149 -10.35 0.02 -20.44
CA GLU A 149 -10.92 0.55 -21.69
C GLU A 149 -10.96 2.08 -21.73
N GLN A 150 -11.26 2.76 -20.60
CA GLN A 150 -11.23 4.23 -20.57
C GLN A 150 -9.82 4.77 -20.80
N LEU A 151 -8.82 4.13 -20.19
CA LEU A 151 -7.40 4.50 -20.38
C LEU A 151 -6.94 4.28 -21.81
N LEU A 152 -7.35 3.16 -22.46
CA LEU A 152 -7.04 2.87 -23.86
C LEU A 152 -7.67 3.89 -24.82
N LYS A 153 -8.84 4.44 -24.50
CA LYS A 153 -9.47 5.54 -25.26
C LYS A 153 -8.73 6.88 -25.12
N GLY A 154 -7.59 6.89 -24.44
CA GLY A 154 -6.78 8.08 -24.22
C GLY A 154 -7.34 9.06 -23.19
N LYS A 155 -8.39 8.67 -22.46
CA LYS A 155 -8.95 9.51 -21.38
C LYS A 155 -8.04 9.52 -20.17
N GLU A 156 -7.99 10.67 -19.52
CA GLU A 156 -7.43 10.76 -18.16
C GLU A 156 -8.44 10.19 -17.19
N LEU A 157 -8.07 9.12 -16.51
CA LEU A 157 -8.92 8.44 -15.55
C LEU A 157 -8.52 8.87 -14.14
N ALA A 158 -9.45 9.50 -13.43
CA ALA A 158 -9.36 9.76 -12.00
C ALA A 158 -10.46 8.99 -11.28
N LEU A 159 -10.14 8.45 -10.11
CA LEU A 159 -11.09 7.72 -9.27
C LEU A 159 -11.29 8.45 -7.95
N ASP A 160 -12.55 8.56 -7.53
CA ASP A 160 -12.97 8.94 -6.20
C ASP A 160 -13.30 7.67 -5.42
N ILE A 161 -12.51 7.38 -4.41
CA ILE A 161 -12.60 6.19 -3.57
C ILE A 161 -13.10 6.61 -2.18
N ASP A 162 -14.26 6.09 -1.80
CA ASP A 162 -14.91 6.34 -0.51
C ASP A 162 -14.86 5.05 0.33
N LEU A 163 -14.00 5.02 1.33
CA LEU A 163 -13.82 3.84 2.18
C LEU A 163 -15.00 3.61 3.13
N PRO A 164 -15.58 4.61 3.81
CA PRO A 164 -16.81 4.46 4.58
C PRO A 164 -17.95 3.81 3.82
N ASN A 165 -18.23 4.29 2.61
CA ASN A 165 -19.31 3.79 1.75
C ASN A 165 -18.87 2.60 0.87
N GLN A 166 -17.57 2.27 0.85
CA GLN A 166 -17.00 1.18 0.05
C GLN A 166 -17.34 1.32 -1.44
N THR A 167 -17.16 2.51 -1.99
CA THR A 167 -17.45 2.82 -3.40
C THR A 167 -16.24 3.38 -4.13
N VAL A 168 -16.16 3.06 -5.41
CA VAL A 168 -15.21 3.62 -6.38
C VAL A 168 -16.00 4.26 -7.50
N LYS A 169 -15.78 5.53 -7.77
CA LYS A 169 -16.45 6.28 -8.83
C LYS A 169 -15.42 6.87 -9.78
N ALA A 170 -15.60 6.63 -11.08
CA ALA A 170 -14.81 7.29 -12.09
C ALA A 170 -15.30 8.74 -12.28
N LEU A 171 -14.36 9.63 -12.56
CA LEU A 171 -14.63 11.06 -12.79
C LEU A 171 -14.40 11.42 -14.27
N ASN A 172 -14.35 12.74 -14.54
CA ASN A 172 -14.07 13.29 -15.88
C ASN A 172 -15.10 12.86 -16.95
N GLY A 173 -16.38 12.79 -16.57
CA GLY A 173 -17.48 12.45 -17.49
C GLY A 173 -17.57 10.95 -17.82
N ILE A 174 -16.93 10.12 -17.03
CA ILE A 174 -17.01 8.65 -17.12
C ILE A 174 -18.07 8.18 -16.11
N ASP A 175 -19.16 7.60 -16.61
CA ASP A 175 -20.25 7.11 -15.75
C ASP A 175 -19.99 5.65 -15.36
N LEU A 176 -18.98 5.44 -14.49
CA LEU A 176 -18.66 4.16 -13.89
C LEU A 176 -18.63 4.30 -12.37
N LYS A 177 -19.40 3.46 -11.69
CA LYS A 177 -19.42 3.37 -10.23
C LYS A 177 -19.48 1.91 -9.82
N PHE A 178 -18.59 1.54 -8.90
CA PHE A 178 -18.45 0.18 -8.39
C PHE A 178 -18.52 0.18 -6.87
N SER A 179 -18.83 -0.97 -6.30
CA SER A 179 -18.76 -1.20 -4.85
C SER A 179 -17.71 -2.28 -4.58
N PHE A 180 -16.99 -2.13 -3.47
CA PHE A 180 -16.02 -3.13 -3.03
C PHE A 180 -16.28 -3.55 -1.58
N CYS A 181 -15.77 -4.73 -1.22
CA CYS A 181 -15.84 -5.21 0.15
C CYS A 181 -14.46 -5.15 0.79
N ILE A 182 -14.45 -4.77 2.06
CA ILE A 182 -13.27 -4.83 2.92
C ILE A 182 -13.71 -5.36 4.28
N ASP A 183 -12.87 -6.16 4.92
CA ASP A 183 -13.13 -6.63 6.28
C ASP A 183 -13.33 -5.46 7.25
N SER A 184 -14.29 -5.60 8.17
CA SER A 184 -14.69 -4.54 9.09
C SER A 184 -13.56 -4.08 10.01
N PHE A 185 -12.69 -5.00 10.43
CA PHE A 185 -11.52 -4.68 11.25
C PHE A 185 -10.50 -3.86 10.45
N TYR A 186 -10.17 -4.26 9.21
CA TYR A 186 -9.27 -3.51 8.36
C TYR A 186 -9.81 -2.12 7.99
N LYS A 187 -11.11 -2.04 7.71
CA LYS A 187 -11.80 -0.77 7.50
C LYS A 187 -11.66 0.15 8.71
N HIS A 188 -11.91 -0.38 9.92
CA HIS A 188 -11.75 0.36 11.16
C HIS A 188 -10.30 0.87 11.35
N CYS A 189 -9.30 0.01 11.11
CA CYS A 189 -7.89 0.39 11.22
C CYS A 189 -7.52 1.52 10.25
N LEU A 190 -7.95 1.45 8.99
CA LEU A 190 -7.65 2.47 7.98
C LEU A 190 -8.34 3.79 8.28
N ILE A 191 -9.64 3.77 8.61
CA ILE A 191 -10.42 4.98 8.91
C ILE A 191 -9.85 5.73 10.11
N ASN A 192 -9.37 5.01 11.14
CA ASN A 192 -8.84 5.61 12.37
C ASN A 192 -7.31 5.78 12.36
N GLY A 193 -6.63 5.38 11.28
CA GLY A 193 -5.18 5.45 11.20
C GLY A 193 -4.45 4.58 12.23
N LEU A 194 -5.06 3.44 12.61
CA LEU A 194 -4.51 2.54 13.64
C LEU A 194 -3.47 1.60 13.02
N ASP A 195 -2.31 1.55 13.64
CA ASP A 195 -1.32 0.50 13.43
C ASP A 195 -1.34 -0.53 14.58
N GLU A 196 -0.48 -1.53 14.52
CA GLU A 196 -0.42 -2.59 15.54
C GLU A 196 -0.11 -2.03 16.94
N ILE A 197 0.70 -0.98 17.02
CA ILE A 197 1.04 -0.31 18.29
C ILE A 197 -0.17 0.47 18.81
N ALA A 198 -0.83 1.23 17.95
CA ALA A 198 -2.01 2.01 18.31
C ALA A 198 -3.16 1.11 18.78
N LEU A 199 -3.34 -0.06 18.15
CA LEU A 199 -4.31 -1.07 18.59
C LEU A 199 -3.97 -1.59 19.99
N THR A 200 -2.72 -1.99 20.23
CA THR A 200 -2.28 -2.45 21.56
C THR A 200 -2.45 -1.37 22.63
N LEU A 201 -2.19 -0.10 22.30
CA LEU A 201 -2.35 1.02 23.22
C LEU A 201 -3.82 1.29 23.61
N GLN A 202 -4.80 0.87 22.81
CA GLN A 202 -6.21 0.94 23.20
C GLN A 202 -6.51 0.09 24.43
N ASP A 203 -5.80 -1.03 24.60
CA ASP A 203 -5.95 -1.96 25.71
C ASP A 203 -4.95 -1.70 26.86
N SER A 204 -4.28 -0.53 26.88
CA SER A 204 -3.19 -0.22 27.83
C SER A 204 -3.58 -0.39 29.29
N GLU A 205 -4.82 -0.06 29.67
CA GLU A 205 -5.29 -0.24 31.06
C GLU A 205 -5.47 -1.72 31.42
N LEU A 206 -6.03 -2.51 30.50
CA LEU A 206 -6.17 -3.97 30.67
C LEU A 206 -4.80 -4.64 30.76
N ILE A 207 -3.83 -4.18 29.97
CA ILE A 207 -2.44 -4.67 30.02
C ILE A 207 -1.82 -4.36 31.36
N LYS A 208 -1.96 -3.14 31.88
CA LYS A 208 -1.44 -2.75 33.21
C LYS A 208 -2.08 -3.55 34.35
N GLU A 209 -3.39 -3.79 34.28
CA GLU A 209 -4.09 -4.63 35.25
C GLU A 209 -3.55 -6.06 35.23
N PHE A 210 -3.39 -6.62 34.02
CA PHE A 210 -2.81 -7.95 33.87
C PHE A 210 -1.37 -8.01 34.40
N GLU A 211 -0.51 -7.06 34.03
CA GLU A 211 0.87 -6.99 34.47
C GLU A 211 0.97 -6.91 35.99
N SER A 212 0.12 -6.09 36.63
CA SER A 212 0.06 -5.95 38.07
C SER A 212 -0.34 -7.24 38.79
N ALA A 213 -1.39 -7.89 38.29
CA ALA A 213 -1.86 -9.18 38.82
C ALA A 213 -0.84 -10.30 38.57
N HIS A 214 -0.19 -10.31 37.40
CA HIS A 214 0.83 -11.29 37.04
C HIS A 214 2.09 -11.11 37.90
N ALA A 215 2.53 -9.88 38.12
CA ALA A 215 3.69 -9.58 38.98
C ALA A 215 3.45 -10.03 40.44
N PHE A 216 2.24 -9.89 40.95
CA PHE A 216 1.87 -10.38 42.29
C PHE A 216 1.90 -11.90 42.37
N LYS A 217 1.37 -12.59 41.33
CA LYS A 217 1.27 -14.06 41.31
C LYS A 217 2.59 -14.73 40.97
N PHE A 218 3.40 -14.10 40.14
CA PHE A 218 4.66 -14.65 39.59
C PHE A 218 5.81 -13.63 39.67
N PRO A 219 6.21 -13.22 40.91
CA PRO A 219 7.19 -12.13 41.12
C PRO A 219 8.56 -12.40 40.46
N TRP A 220 8.92 -13.67 40.23
CA TRP A 220 10.20 -14.03 39.61
C TRP A 220 10.26 -13.72 38.10
N THR A 221 9.12 -13.46 37.45
CA THR A 221 9.08 -13.09 36.01
C THR A 221 9.44 -11.62 35.79
N PHE A 222 9.38 -10.80 36.82
CA PHE A 222 9.69 -9.36 36.79
C PHE A 222 11.00 -9.02 37.50
N GLY A 223 11.71 -10.04 38.00
CA GLY A 223 13.04 -9.85 38.59
C GLY A 223 14.05 -9.40 37.56
N ALA A 224 14.81 -8.34 37.83
CA ALA A 224 15.94 -7.95 37.00
C ALA A 224 16.89 -9.14 36.85
N ILE A 225 17.14 -9.51 35.62
CA ILE A 225 18.24 -10.41 35.29
C ILE A 225 19.52 -9.68 35.69
N LYS A 226 20.12 -10.10 36.80
CA LYS A 226 21.42 -9.59 37.29
C LYS A 226 22.53 -10.14 36.43
#